data_69aa5e747f5ebfd876fa770fabaf94be
#
_entry.id   69aa5e747f5ebfd876fa770fabaf94be
#
_cell.length_a   1.000
_cell.length_b   1.000
_cell.length_c   1.000
_cell.angle_alpha   90.00
_cell.angle_beta   90.00
_cell.angle_gamma   90.00
#
_symmetry.space_group_name_H-M   'P 1'
#
loop_
_entity.id
_entity.type
_entity.pdbx_description
1 polymer ?
#
loop_
_entity_poly.entity_id
_entity_poly.type
_entity_poly.pdbx_seq_one_letter_code
_entity_poly.pdbx_strand_id
1 'polypeptide(L)'
;MNGRLRGLTALGLAGGIALIPLSAQVVALDPTRPPIPLLVPPAGSVAILLLTVAALAAVVPAAVRAARRDALTAVFLVPGLGVILSGAVGFDPPTGIGLGVIVTGIGGSGLALAREADAATVRLVTRAFLWSALAASAFALVLVVTRHPAAVYAYDNGRAVGTFLNPNELAAYSLFGLGVALPLAVGSRGRDRLAVACAALLLIALAATFSRWGAFSAVCGVAVYALFARRRRLLAVALAIALIGLGLNALAGGLHHNPRDTEARLAAWRAGLTTFERFPLLGVGPLAYGRTYAALRPPAAPGPQTPVAFDPHSMPLAFAADAGLVAVASLTAWYVIVLRRIIRAAGAAAGTPRLVGFGLAAALVALLVDGALNTVSLSFALVLQVAPLALAVLRTDAP
;
A
#
# COMPACT_ATOMS: atom_id res chain seq x y z
N MET A 1 -2.11 28.30 15.59
CA MET A 1 -1.02 27.30 15.78
C MET A 1 0.30 28.02 15.61
N ASN A 2 1.21 27.92 16.58
CA ASN A 2 2.57 28.50 16.46
C ASN A 2 3.26 27.96 15.21
N GLY A 3 4.03 28.82 14.52
CA GLY A 3 4.73 28.42 13.27
C GLY A 3 5.61 27.17 13.44
N ARG A 4 6.21 26.97 14.62
CA ARG A 4 6.98 25.76 14.96
C ARG A 4 6.16 24.47 14.94
N LEU A 5 4.94 24.49 15.48
CA LEU A 5 4.06 23.30 15.47
C LEU A 5 3.57 22.97 14.05
N ARG A 6 3.37 23.97 13.19
CA ARG A 6 3.06 23.73 11.76
C ARG A 6 4.23 23.07 11.05
N GLY A 7 5.45 23.58 11.27
CA GLY A 7 6.65 23.00 10.69
C GLY A 7 6.87 21.56 11.10
N LEU A 8 6.73 21.24 12.40
CA LEU A 8 6.86 19.87 12.90
C LEU A 8 5.80 18.93 12.28
N THR A 9 4.54 19.37 12.18
CA THR A 9 3.48 18.59 11.54
C THR A 9 3.79 18.32 10.06
N ALA A 10 4.24 19.33 9.32
CA ALA A 10 4.60 19.20 7.91
C ALA A 10 5.77 18.22 7.72
N LEU A 11 6.81 18.31 8.55
CA LEU A 11 7.94 17.37 8.54
C LEU A 11 7.52 15.96 8.95
N GLY A 12 6.64 15.81 9.93
CA GLY A 12 6.09 14.51 10.33
C GLY A 12 5.30 13.83 9.21
N LEU A 13 4.44 14.58 8.53
CA LEU A 13 3.68 14.09 7.36
C LEU A 13 4.61 13.69 6.21
N ALA A 14 5.57 14.54 5.86
CA ALA A 14 6.52 14.27 4.79
C ALA A 14 7.45 13.10 5.12
N GLY A 15 7.95 13.03 6.36
CA GLY A 15 8.81 11.95 6.85
C GLY A 15 8.08 10.62 6.89
N GLY A 16 6.86 10.58 7.43
CA GLY A 16 6.04 9.37 7.49
C GLY A 16 5.81 8.77 6.11
N ILE A 17 5.47 9.60 5.12
CA ILE A 17 5.28 9.16 3.73
C ILE A 17 6.60 8.70 3.10
N ALA A 18 7.71 9.40 3.35
CA ALA A 18 9.00 9.03 2.80
C ALA A 18 9.53 7.70 3.35
N LEU A 19 9.15 7.31 4.56
CA LEU A 19 9.57 6.06 5.19
C LEU A 19 8.77 4.82 4.75
N ILE A 20 7.63 4.98 4.06
CA ILE A 20 6.80 3.85 3.64
C ILE A 20 7.58 2.75 2.91
N PRO A 21 8.48 3.04 1.94
CA PRO A 21 9.24 2.00 1.26
C PRO A 21 10.16 1.17 2.17
N LEU A 22 10.46 1.67 3.36
CA LEU A 22 11.32 1.00 4.34
C LEU A 22 10.51 0.17 5.36
N SER A 23 9.19 0.18 5.31
CA SER A 23 8.32 -0.49 6.30
C SER A 23 8.54 -2.01 6.36
N ALA A 24 8.87 -2.66 5.24
CA ALA A 24 9.20 -4.08 5.21
C ALA A 24 10.41 -4.45 6.08
N GLN A 25 11.39 -3.53 6.20
CA GLN A 25 12.58 -3.74 7.03
C GLN A 25 12.23 -3.78 8.54
N VAL A 26 11.14 -3.13 8.94
CA VAL A 26 10.62 -3.18 10.32
C VAL A 26 9.86 -4.48 10.58
N VAL A 27 9.01 -4.88 9.64
CA VAL A 27 8.23 -6.14 9.74
C VAL A 27 9.14 -7.36 9.79
N ALA A 28 10.30 -7.30 9.16
CA ALA A 28 11.29 -8.36 9.19
C ALA A 28 11.99 -8.55 10.57
N LEU A 29 11.74 -7.66 11.54
CA LEU A 29 12.16 -7.85 12.94
C LEU A 29 11.27 -8.87 13.69
N ASP A 30 10.13 -9.29 13.14
CA ASP A 30 9.27 -10.29 13.75
C ASP A 30 9.97 -11.65 13.81
N PRO A 31 10.33 -12.16 15.01
CA PRO A 31 11.07 -13.41 15.16
C PRO A 31 10.25 -14.65 14.78
N THR A 32 8.94 -14.50 14.59
CA THR A 32 8.04 -15.59 14.21
C THR A 32 8.02 -15.83 12.71
N ARG A 33 8.60 -14.92 11.93
CA ARG A 33 8.73 -15.04 10.47
C ARG A 33 10.00 -15.79 10.08
N PRO A 34 10.01 -16.50 8.94
CA PRO A 34 11.25 -17.04 8.41
C PRO A 34 12.24 -15.90 8.17
N PRO A 35 13.54 -16.18 8.30
CA PRO A 35 14.56 -15.20 8.03
C PRO A 35 14.44 -14.70 6.58
N ILE A 36 14.03 -13.44 6.44
CA ILE A 36 14.05 -12.72 5.18
C ILE A 36 15.41 -12.06 5.06
N PRO A 37 16.08 -12.09 3.90
CA PRO A 37 17.33 -11.38 3.72
C PRO A 37 17.10 -9.88 3.88
N LEU A 38 17.59 -9.32 4.99
CA LEU A 38 17.48 -7.90 5.29
C LEU A 38 18.45 -7.07 4.44
N LEU A 39 18.01 -5.92 3.97
CA LEU A 39 18.86 -4.93 3.29
C LEU A 39 19.62 -4.07 4.30
N VAL A 40 19.11 -3.97 5.52
CA VAL A 40 19.72 -3.22 6.62
C VAL A 40 19.92 -4.13 7.83
N PRO A 41 20.96 -3.90 8.65
CA PRO A 41 21.14 -4.66 9.88
C PRO A 41 19.98 -4.38 10.85
N PRO A 42 19.73 -5.26 11.86
CA PRO A 42 18.63 -5.09 12.82
C PRO A 42 18.59 -3.72 13.51
N ALA A 43 19.76 -3.14 13.82
CA ALA A 43 19.83 -1.77 14.35
C ALA A 43 19.27 -0.72 13.40
N GLY A 44 19.45 -0.89 12.09
CA GLY A 44 18.88 -0.03 11.06
C GLY A 44 17.35 -0.16 11.02
N SER A 45 16.81 -1.37 11.14
CA SER A 45 15.37 -1.60 11.23
C SER A 45 14.75 -0.95 12.47
N VAL A 46 15.42 -1.02 13.61
CA VAL A 46 15.00 -0.31 14.84
C VAL A 46 15.03 1.20 14.62
N ALA A 47 16.08 1.74 13.97
CA ALA A 47 16.14 3.18 13.66
C ALA A 47 14.98 3.61 12.75
N ILE A 48 14.63 2.83 11.73
CA ILE A 48 13.48 3.10 10.85
C ILE A 48 12.18 3.11 11.66
N LEU A 49 11.98 2.15 12.57
CA LEU A 49 10.82 2.12 13.46
C LEU A 49 10.74 3.38 14.32
N LEU A 50 11.84 3.77 14.97
CA LEU A 50 11.89 4.97 15.81
C LEU A 50 11.60 6.25 15.01
N LEU A 51 12.15 6.37 13.79
CA LEU A 51 11.87 7.49 12.90
C LEU A 51 10.39 7.53 12.49
N THR A 52 9.80 6.37 12.21
CA THR A 52 8.37 6.27 11.88
C THR A 52 7.51 6.70 13.07
N VAL A 53 7.80 6.22 14.27
CA VAL A 53 7.10 6.61 15.50
C VAL A 53 7.25 8.12 15.76
N ALA A 54 8.46 8.67 15.62
CA ALA A 54 8.70 10.11 15.77
C ALA A 54 7.91 10.94 14.74
N ALA A 55 7.88 10.49 13.48
CA ALA A 55 7.09 11.15 12.44
C ALA A 55 5.58 11.15 12.76
N LEU A 56 5.05 10.02 13.22
CA LEU A 56 3.64 9.91 13.65
C LEU A 56 3.36 10.79 14.88
N ALA A 57 4.24 10.78 15.88
CA ALA A 57 4.11 11.61 17.08
C ALA A 57 4.06 13.11 16.75
N ALA A 58 4.87 13.58 15.79
CA ALA A 58 4.87 14.97 15.33
C ALA A 58 3.54 15.42 14.71
N VAL A 59 2.74 14.48 14.23
CA VAL A 59 1.44 14.75 13.58
C VAL A 59 0.27 14.69 14.57
N VAL A 60 0.43 14.07 15.75
CA VAL A 60 -0.65 13.89 16.75
C VAL A 60 -1.42 15.18 17.04
N PRO A 61 -0.79 16.35 17.29
CA PRO A 61 -1.56 17.57 17.57
C PRO A 61 -2.46 18.03 16.42
N ALA A 62 -2.04 17.76 15.17
CA ALA A 62 -2.86 18.08 14.00
C ALA A 62 -3.97 17.05 13.81
N ALA A 63 -3.69 15.77 14.04
CA ALA A 63 -4.68 14.68 13.98
C ALA A 63 -5.81 14.91 15.00
N VAL A 64 -5.47 15.31 16.24
CA VAL A 64 -6.47 15.64 17.28
C VAL A 64 -7.35 16.80 16.87
N ARG A 65 -6.77 17.87 16.31
CA ARG A 65 -7.56 19.01 15.82
C ARG A 65 -8.42 18.65 14.60
N ALA A 66 -7.90 17.79 13.74
CA ALA A 66 -8.61 17.32 12.56
C ALA A 66 -9.78 16.40 12.92
N ALA A 67 -9.76 15.76 14.09
CA ALA A 67 -10.80 14.86 14.55
C ALA A 67 -12.09 15.66 14.83
N ARG A 68 -13.17 15.27 14.15
CA ARG A 68 -14.52 15.84 14.32
C ARG A 68 -15.51 14.67 14.43
N ARG A 69 -16.69 14.93 14.98
CA ARG A 69 -17.76 13.91 15.08
C ARG A 69 -18.45 13.72 13.73
N ASP A 70 -17.73 13.13 12.77
CA ASP A 70 -18.26 12.85 11.44
C ASP A 70 -17.69 11.53 10.85
N ALA A 71 -18.28 11.12 9.72
CA ALA A 71 -17.94 9.88 9.05
C ALA A 71 -16.47 9.84 8.56
N LEU A 72 -15.87 10.99 8.21
CA LEU A 72 -14.48 11.01 7.76
C LEU A 72 -13.53 10.69 8.92
N THR A 73 -13.74 11.29 10.09
CA THR A 73 -12.95 10.96 11.29
C THR A 73 -13.10 9.48 11.65
N ALA A 74 -14.35 8.98 11.64
CA ALA A 74 -14.61 7.58 11.97
C ALA A 74 -13.83 6.63 11.04
N VAL A 75 -13.91 6.81 9.72
CA VAL A 75 -13.23 5.87 8.79
C VAL A 75 -11.71 5.95 8.83
N PHE A 76 -11.11 7.01 9.35
CA PHE A 76 -9.66 7.07 9.55
C PHE A 76 -9.19 6.45 10.87
N LEU A 77 -10.00 6.46 11.91
CA LEU A 77 -9.61 6.00 13.25
C LEU A 77 -10.14 4.59 13.59
N VAL A 78 -11.36 4.25 13.14
CA VAL A 78 -11.98 2.96 13.46
C VAL A 78 -11.16 1.75 12.99
N PRO A 79 -10.49 1.75 11.81
CA PRO A 79 -9.64 0.63 11.43
C PRO A 79 -8.55 0.32 12.46
N GLY A 80 -7.87 1.35 12.95
CA GLY A 80 -6.83 1.19 13.96
C GLY A 80 -7.38 0.71 15.31
N LEU A 81 -8.53 1.25 15.75
CA LEU A 81 -9.21 0.78 16.95
C LEU A 81 -9.65 -0.68 16.82
N GLY A 82 -10.15 -1.09 15.65
CA GLY A 82 -10.50 -2.48 15.35
C GLY A 82 -9.28 -3.41 15.46
N VAL A 83 -8.12 -2.97 14.96
CA VAL A 83 -6.85 -3.71 15.07
C VAL A 83 -6.39 -3.79 16.54
N ILE A 84 -6.54 -2.73 17.35
CA ILE A 84 -6.26 -2.76 18.79
C ILE A 84 -7.14 -3.78 19.50
N LEU A 85 -8.45 -3.76 19.25
CA LEU A 85 -9.40 -4.68 19.87
C LEU A 85 -9.12 -6.13 19.48
N SER A 86 -8.89 -6.38 18.20
CA SER A 86 -8.47 -7.70 17.69
C SER A 86 -7.15 -8.15 18.34
N GLY A 87 -6.16 -7.25 18.41
CA GLY A 87 -4.88 -7.55 19.05
C GLY A 87 -5.03 -7.93 20.52
N ALA A 88 -5.86 -7.19 21.27
CA ALA A 88 -6.03 -7.43 22.71
C ALA A 88 -6.60 -8.81 23.03
N VAL A 89 -7.38 -9.41 22.12
CA VAL A 89 -7.98 -10.76 22.30
C VAL A 89 -7.31 -11.84 21.47
N GLY A 90 -6.32 -11.45 20.64
CA GLY A 90 -5.62 -12.33 19.71
C GLY A 90 -4.52 -13.16 20.34
N PHE A 91 -3.81 -13.94 19.54
CA PHE A 91 -2.72 -14.83 19.98
C PHE A 91 -1.46 -14.10 20.46
N ASP A 92 -1.28 -12.83 20.08
CA ASP A 92 -0.13 -12.01 20.46
C ASP A 92 -0.56 -10.58 20.79
N PRO A 93 -1.11 -10.36 22.00
CA PRO A 93 -1.64 -9.06 22.38
C PRO A 93 -0.64 -7.90 22.31
N PRO A 94 0.63 -8.03 22.75
CA PRO A 94 1.59 -6.93 22.65
C PRO A 94 1.82 -6.47 21.20
N THR A 95 2.08 -7.40 20.29
CA THR A 95 2.27 -7.11 18.85
C THR A 95 1.00 -6.53 18.22
N GLY A 96 -0.14 -7.15 18.50
CA GLY A 96 -1.42 -6.71 17.93
C GLY A 96 -1.83 -5.32 18.38
N ILE A 97 -1.72 -5.00 19.68
CA ILE A 97 -2.00 -3.66 20.21
C ILE A 97 -1.00 -2.63 19.64
N GLY A 98 0.29 -2.97 19.62
CA GLY A 98 1.33 -2.09 19.07
C GLY A 98 1.06 -1.75 17.59
N LEU A 99 0.72 -2.74 16.78
CA LEU A 99 0.33 -2.53 15.38
C LEU A 99 -0.92 -1.66 15.26
N GLY A 100 -1.94 -1.89 16.08
CA GLY A 100 -3.16 -1.09 16.09
C GLY A 100 -2.90 0.38 16.45
N VAL A 101 -1.98 0.66 17.38
CA VAL A 101 -1.54 2.03 17.69
C VAL A 101 -0.88 2.67 16.47
N ILE A 102 0.01 1.94 15.76
CA ILE A 102 0.65 2.43 14.53
C ILE A 102 -0.40 2.71 13.45
N VAL A 103 -1.34 1.79 13.20
CA VAL A 103 -2.42 1.97 12.22
C VAL A 103 -3.30 3.17 12.57
N THR A 104 -3.60 3.37 13.86
CA THR A 104 -4.35 4.55 14.33
C THR A 104 -3.56 5.84 14.07
N GLY A 105 -2.26 5.83 14.33
CA GLY A 105 -1.36 6.96 14.03
C GLY A 105 -1.29 7.28 12.54
N ILE A 106 -1.19 6.25 11.70
CA ILE A 106 -1.21 6.39 10.24
C ILE A 106 -2.56 6.97 9.78
N GLY A 107 -3.69 6.48 10.29
CA GLY A 107 -5.01 7.02 10.01
C GLY A 107 -5.14 8.49 10.45
N GLY A 108 -4.67 8.80 11.66
CA GLY A 108 -4.61 10.18 12.17
C GLY A 108 -3.77 11.12 11.27
N SER A 109 -2.64 10.62 10.76
CA SER A 109 -1.82 11.36 9.79
C SER A 109 -2.56 11.64 8.49
N GLY A 110 -3.27 10.66 7.97
CA GLY A 110 -4.13 10.83 6.79
C GLY A 110 -5.23 11.86 7.02
N LEU A 111 -5.89 11.82 8.18
CA LEU A 111 -6.92 12.79 8.55
C LEU A 111 -6.36 14.22 8.67
N ALA A 112 -5.18 14.37 9.32
CA ALA A 112 -4.49 15.63 9.43
C ALA A 112 -4.10 16.20 8.05
N LEU A 113 -3.57 15.35 7.17
CA LEU A 113 -3.24 15.73 5.79
C LEU A 113 -4.48 16.23 5.05
N ALA A 114 -5.58 15.47 5.11
CA ALA A 114 -6.81 15.82 4.40
C ALA A 114 -7.45 17.14 4.87
N ARG A 115 -7.30 17.51 6.16
CA ARG A 115 -8.03 18.63 6.77
C ARG A 115 -7.20 19.83 7.19
N GLU A 116 -5.99 19.60 7.70
CA GLU A 116 -5.17 20.64 8.34
C GLU A 116 -4.01 21.11 7.46
N ALA A 117 -3.56 20.30 6.48
CA ALA A 117 -2.44 20.65 5.63
C ALA A 117 -2.76 21.87 4.76
N ASP A 118 -1.92 22.88 4.81
CA ASP A 118 -1.97 24.02 3.88
C ASP A 118 -1.29 23.68 2.54
N ALA A 119 -1.37 24.56 1.57
CA ALA A 119 -0.81 24.34 0.24
C ALA A 119 0.72 24.10 0.26
N ALA A 120 1.45 24.71 1.19
CA ALA A 120 2.88 24.51 1.34
C ALA A 120 3.19 23.10 1.87
N THR A 121 2.45 22.65 2.88
CA THR A 121 2.53 21.30 3.43
C THR A 121 2.16 20.25 2.38
N VAL A 122 1.09 20.46 1.61
CA VAL A 122 0.67 19.56 0.53
C VAL A 122 1.78 19.41 -0.52
N ARG A 123 2.38 20.53 -0.96
CA ARG A 123 3.54 20.45 -1.89
C ARG A 123 4.73 19.72 -1.30
N LEU A 124 5.08 19.99 -0.03
CA LEU A 124 6.18 19.30 0.65
C LEU A 124 5.94 17.79 0.70
N VAL A 125 4.75 17.36 1.13
CA VAL A 125 4.34 15.94 1.22
C VAL A 125 4.37 15.28 -0.16
N THR A 126 3.83 15.95 -1.18
CA THR A 126 3.86 15.46 -2.57
C THR A 126 5.29 15.28 -3.06
N ARG A 127 6.17 16.26 -2.83
CA ARG A 127 7.58 16.15 -3.23
C ARG A 127 8.33 15.07 -2.46
N ALA A 128 8.11 14.96 -1.14
CA ALA A 128 8.68 13.88 -0.33
C ALA A 128 8.26 12.50 -0.84
N PHE A 129 6.98 12.34 -1.20
CA PHE A 129 6.47 11.11 -1.79
C PHE A 129 7.13 10.80 -3.14
N LEU A 130 7.22 11.77 -4.05
CA LEU A 130 7.85 11.58 -5.37
C LEU A 130 9.33 11.22 -5.24
N TRP A 131 10.08 11.89 -4.36
CA TRP A 131 11.49 11.56 -4.12
C TRP A 131 11.66 10.17 -3.52
N SER A 132 10.81 9.81 -2.55
CA SER A 132 10.81 8.47 -1.95
C SER A 132 10.49 7.38 -2.99
N ALA A 133 9.48 7.62 -3.84
CA ALA A 133 9.09 6.71 -4.91
C ALA A 133 10.17 6.56 -5.99
N LEU A 134 10.81 7.66 -6.36
CA LEU A 134 11.95 7.68 -7.28
C LEU A 134 13.11 6.84 -6.72
N ALA A 135 13.49 7.09 -5.47
CA ALA A 135 14.58 6.40 -4.80
C ALA A 135 14.30 4.90 -4.65
N ALA A 136 13.10 4.53 -4.20
CA ALA A 136 12.71 3.13 -4.03
C ALA A 136 12.70 2.36 -5.36
N SER A 137 12.17 2.98 -6.43
CA SER A 137 12.14 2.38 -7.77
C SER A 137 13.54 2.26 -8.36
N ALA A 138 14.36 3.31 -8.26
CA ALA A 138 15.75 3.29 -8.74
C ALA A 138 16.55 2.21 -8.01
N PHE A 139 16.41 2.12 -6.69
CA PHE A 139 17.07 1.11 -5.88
C PHE A 139 16.64 -0.31 -6.29
N ALA A 140 15.34 -0.55 -6.49
CA ALA A 140 14.84 -1.84 -6.94
C ALA A 140 15.46 -2.25 -8.30
N LEU A 141 15.58 -1.32 -9.24
CA LEU A 141 16.20 -1.57 -10.54
C LEU A 141 17.70 -1.81 -10.43
N VAL A 142 18.40 -1.08 -9.55
CA VAL A 142 19.83 -1.32 -9.27
C VAL A 142 20.03 -2.74 -8.74
N LEU A 143 19.22 -3.22 -7.81
CA LEU A 143 19.31 -4.60 -7.31
C LEU A 143 19.14 -5.64 -8.43
N VAL A 144 18.21 -5.42 -9.36
CA VAL A 144 18.01 -6.33 -10.51
C VAL A 144 19.21 -6.32 -11.44
N VAL A 145 19.74 -5.15 -11.77
CA VAL A 145 20.87 -5.01 -12.71
C VAL A 145 22.16 -5.55 -12.12
N THR A 146 22.44 -5.22 -10.87
CA THR A 146 23.67 -5.64 -10.19
C THR A 146 23.62 -7.05 -9.65
N ARG A 147 22.42 -7.61 -9.44
CA ARG A 147 22.17 -8.89 -8.76
C ARG A 147 22.75 -8.93 -7.33
N HIS A 148 22.82 -7.79 -6.67
CA HIS A 148 23.35 -7.65 -5.32
C HIS A 148 22.38 -6.90 -4.39
N PRO A 149 22.29 -7.29 -3.12
CA PRO A 149 22.87 -8.48 -2.49
C PRO A 149 22.30 -9.78 -3.09
N ALA A 150 23.16 -10.74 -3.34
CA ALA A 150 22.77 -11.99 -4.02
C ALA A 150 21.61 -12.72 -3.31
N ALA A 151 21.59 -12.71 -1.96
CA ALA A 151 20.52 -13.31 -1.18
C ALA A 151 19.15 -12.68 -1.45
N VAL A 152 19.06 -11.33 -1.53
CA VAL A 152 17.82 -10.61 -1.84
C VAL A 152 17.38 -10.87 -3.28
N TYR A 153 18.32 -10.85 -4.22
CA TYR A 153 18.04 -11.11 -5.63
C TYR A 153 17.52 -12.54 -5.87
N ALA A 154 18.13 -13.53 -5.21
CA ALA A 154 17.76 -14.94 -5.37
C ALA A 154 16.43 -15.28 -4.66
N TYR A 155 16.08 -14.58 -3.57
CA TYR A 155 14.89 -14.86 -2.77
C TYR A 155 13.60 -14.83 -3.61
N ASP A 156 13.48 -13.89 -4.55
CA ASP A 156 12.31 -13.74 -5.42
C ASP A 156 12.60 -14.05 -6.90
N ASN A 157 13.52 -14.97 -7.16
CA ASN A 157 13.85 -15.44 -8.52
C ASN A 157 14.23 -14.30 -9.49
N GLY A 158 14.97 -13.31 -9.01
CA GLY A 158 15.44 -12.20 -9.83
C GLY A 158 14.41 -11.13 -10.17
N ARG A 159 13.22 -11.17 -9.56
CA ARG A 159 12.18 -10.16 -9.69
C ARG A 159 12.58 -8.89 -8.92
N ALA A 160 12.10 -7.73 -9.38
CA ALA A 160 12.31 -6.49 -8.64
C ALA A 160 11.50 -6.48 -7.35
N VAL A 161 12.16 -6.34 -6.21
CA VAL A 161 11.56 -6.30 -4.88
C VAL A 161 11.86 -4.97 -4.16
N GLY A 162 13.01 -4.36 -4.45
CA GLY A 162 13.46 -3.15 -3.78
C GLY A 162 13.54 -3.32 -2.27
N THR A 163 13.22 -2.25 -1.57
CA THR A 163 13.18 -2.22 -0.10
C THR A 163 11.98 -2.95 0.50
N PHE A 164 10.99 -3.33 -0.32
CA PHE A 164 9.79 -4.04 0.13
C PHE A 164 10.01 -5.53 0.35
N LEU A 165 11.09 -6.10 -0.17
CA LEU A 165 11.42 -7.53 -0.10
C LEU A 165 10.30 -8.43 -0.65
N ASN A 166 9.38 -7.86 -1.42
CA ASN A 166 8.26 -8.56 -2.06
C ASN A 166 7.90 -7.84 -3.36
N PRO A 167 7.89 -8.53 -4.51
CA PRO A 167 7.59 -7.91 -5.80
C PRO A 167 6.14 -7.42 -5.92
N ASN A 168 5.18 -8.04 -5.22
CA ASN A 168 3.79 -7.60 -5.26
C ASN A 168 3.60 -6.31 -4.46
N GLU A 169 4.30 -6.14 -3.34
CA GLU A 169 4.30 -4.89 -2.58
C GLU A 169 4.94 -3.73 -3.38
N LEU A 170 6.05 -4.00 -4.08
CA LEU A 170 6.64 -3.01 -4.98
C LEU A 170 5.69 -2.67 -6.14
N ALA A 171 4.97 -3.66 -6.69
CA ALA A 171 3.97 -3.44 -7.72
C ALA A 171 2.82 -2.54 -7.20
N ALA A 172 2.27 -2.84 -6.04
CA ALA A 172 1.22 -2.06 -5.39
C ALA A 172 1.68 -0.62 -5.10
N TYR A 173 2.90 -0.45 -4.56
CA TYR A 173 3.51 0.86 -4.37
C TYR A 173 3.66 1.63 -5.67
N SER A 174 4.10 0.94 -6.73
CA SER A 174 4.25 1.55 -8.06
C SER A 174 2.92 1.99 -8.66
N LEU A 175 1.85 1.20 -8.51
CA LEU A 175 0.49 1.57 -8.92
C LEU A 175 0.04 2.86 -8.24
N PHE A 176 0.28 2.95 -6.94
CA PHE A 176 -0.09 4.13 -6.16
C PHE A 176 0.74 5.36 -6.55
N GLY A 177 2.06 5.16 -6.69
CA GLY A 177 2.98 6.20 -7.14
C GLY A 177 2.63 6.77 -8.52
N LEU A 178 2.23 5.89 -9.44
CA LEU A 178 1.75 6.30 -10.77
C LEU A 178 0.46 7.14 -10.70
N GLY A 179 -0.43 6.84 -9.74
CA GLY A 179 -1.63 7.66 -9.48
C GLY A 179 -1.33 9.10 -9.07
N VAL A 180 -0.14 9.39 -8.58
CA VAL A 180 0.34 10.74 -8.25
C VAL A 180 1.22 11.31 -9.37
N ALA A 181 2.25 10.56 -9.78
CA ALA A 181 3.29 11.05 -10.69
C ALA A 181 2.78 11.32 -12.11
N LEU A 182 1.98 10.42 -12.69
CA LEU A 182 1.45 10.62 -14.06
C LEU A 182 0.55 11.84 -14.18
N PRO A 183 -0.45 12.07 -13.30
CA PRO A 183 -1.27 13.28 -13.34
C PRO A 183 -0.47 14.57 -13.20
N LEU A 184 0.56 14.59 -12.36
CA LEU A 184 1.43 15.76 -12.20
C LEU A 184 2.29 16.00 -13.45
N ALA A 185 2.86 14.95 -14.02
CA ALA A 185 3.63 15.05 -15.26
C ALA A 185 2.76 15.57 -16.43
N VAL A 186 1.55 15.05 -16.58
CA VAL A 186 0.58 15.48 -17.60
C VAL A 186 0.08 16.90 -17.33
N GLY A 187 -0.29 17.21 -16.09
CA GLY A 187 -0.79 18.53 -15.68
C GLY A 187 0.24 19.64 -15.87
N SER A 188 1.50 19.36 -15.61
CA SER A 188 2.62 20.26 -15.86
C SER A 188 3.06 20.32 -17.31
N ARG A 189 2.45 19.53 -18.22
CA ARG A 189 2.88 19.36 -19.63
C ARG A 189 4.36 18.93 -19.73
N GLY A 190 4.80 18.04 -18.85
CA GLY A 190 6.16 17.53 -18.79
C GLY A 190 7.20 18.47 -18.17
N ARG A 191 6.81 19.65 -17.68
CA ARG A 191 7.74 20.61 -17.05
C ARG A 191 8.19 20.17 -15.66
N ASP A 192 7.37 19.38 -14.95
CA ASP A 192 7.74 18.77 -13.67
C ASP A 192 8.63 17.54 -13.92
N ARG A 193 9.95 17.78 -14.03
CA ARG A 193 10.94 16.74 -14.33
C ARG A 193 10.95 15.63 -13.28
N LEU A 194 10.69 15.97 -11.99
CA LEU A 194 10.64 14.97 -10.92
C LEU A 194 9.45 14.03 -11.13
N ALA A 195 8.27 14.56 -11.42
CA ALA A 195 7.07 13.76 -11.67
C ALA A 195 7.25 12.87 -12.93
N VAL A 196 7.87 13.39 -13.98
CA VAL A 196 8.18 12.63 -15.20
C VAL A 196 9.16 11.49 -14.92
N ALA A 197 10.28 11.78 -14.26
CA ALA A 197 11.28 10.77 -13.90
C ALA A 197 10.70 9.70 -12.98
N CYS A 198 9.92 10.12 -11.97
CA CYS A 198 9.24 9.22 -11.04
C CYS A 198 8.26 8.30 -11.79
N ALA A 199 7.41 8.84 -12.67
CA ALA A 199 6.47 8.05 -13.46
C ALA A 199 7.19 7.02 -14.34
N ALA A 200 8.27 7.42 -15.02
CA ALA A 200 9.05 6.52 -15.86
C ALA A 200 9.68 5.38 -15.04
N LEU A 201 10.34 5.68 -13.92
CA LEU A 201 10.97 4.67 -13.09
C LEU A 201 9.94 3.74 -12.43
N LEU A 202 8.80 4.25 -12.00
CA LEU A 202 7.71 3.42 -11.45
C LEU A 202 7.14 2.45 -12.49
N LEU A 203 6.99 2.88 -13.74
CA LEU A 203 6.55 1.99 -14.83
C LEU A 203 7.56 0.88 -15.08
N ILE A 204 8.85 1.21 -15.15
CA ILE A 204 9.92 0.23 -15.33
C ILE A 204 9.99 -0.72 -14.14
N ALA A 205 9.92 -0.19 -12.91
CA ALA A 205 9.94 -1.00 -11.70
C ALA A 205 8.73 -1.95 -11.64
N LEU A 206 7.52 -1.46 -11.96
CA LEU A 206 6.31 -2.28 -12.05
C LEU A 206 6.49 -3.43 -13.05
N ALA A 207 7.02 -3.16 -14.23
CA ALA A 207 7.31 -4.19 -15.23
C ALA A 207 8.33 -5.20 -14.71
N ALA A 208 9.41 -4.73 -14.06
CA ALA A 208 10.46 -5.58 -13.52
C ALA A 208 10.03 -6.44 -12.31
N THR A 209 8.87 -6.15 -11.69
CA THR A 209 8.30 -7.03 -10.66
C THR A 209 7.76 -8.34 -11.23
N PHE A 210 7.50 -8.43 -12.52
CA PHE A 210 6.79 -9.56 -13.16
C PHE A 210 5.50 -9.96 -12.42
N SER A 211 4.86 -9.01 -11.71
CA SER A 211 3.60 -9.24 -11.03
C SER A 211 2.44 -9.21 -12.03
N ARG A 212 1.88 -10.39 -12.32
CA ARG A 212 0.73 -10.51 -13.24
C ARG A 212 -0.49 -9.75 -12.72
N TRP A 213 -0.74 -9.84 -11.42
CA TRP A 213 -1.85 -9.12 -10.80
C TRP A 213 -1.58 -7.63 -10.71
N GLY A 214 -0.34 -7.22 -10.45
CA GLY A 214 0.06 -5.81 -10.53
C GLY A 214 -0.15 -5.23 -11.93
N ALA A 215 0.22 -5.97 -12.98
CA ALA A 215 -0.03 -5.56 -14.37
C ALA A 215 -1.53 -5.48 -14.70
N PHE A 216 -2.33 -6.48 -14.30
CA PHE A 216 -3.78 -6.47 -14.48
C PHE A 216 -4.42 -5.28 -13.74
N SER A 217 -3.99 -5.03 -12.51
CA SER A 217 -4.48 -3.90 -11.70
C SER A 217 -4.11 -2.55 -12.30
N ALA A 218 -2.92 -2.44 -12.94
CA ALA A 218 -2.54 -1.24 -13.70
C ALA A 218 -3.52 -0.96 -14.85
N VAL A 219 -3.90 -1.99 -15.59
CA VAL A 219 -4.90 -1.88 -16.68
C VAL A 219 -6.25 -1.43 -16.11
N CYS A 220 -6.72 -2.02 -15.02
CA CYS A 220 -7.95 -1.61 -14.34
C CYS A 220 -7.86 -0.14 -13.88
N GLY A 221 -6.74 0.28 -13.30
CA GLY A 221 -6.51 1.67 -12.89
C GLY A 221 -6.56 2.64 -14.07
N VAL A 222 -5.88 2.33 -15.19
CA VAL A 222 -5.93 3.17 -16.40
C VAL A 222 -7.34 3.23 -16.95
N ALA A 223 -8.09 2.13 -16.98
CA ALA A 223 -9.48 2.09 -17.44
C ALA A 223 -10.38 2.99 -16.55
N VAL A 224 -10.25 2.88 -15.23
CA VAL A 224 -11.00 3.71 -14.28
C VAL A 224 -10.65 5.19 -14.43
N TYR A 225 -9.35 5.52 -14.57
CA TYR A 225 -8.93 6.89 -14.84
C TYR A 225 -9.51 7.43 -16.14
N ALA A 226 -9.48 6.63 -17.21
CA ALA A 226 -10.03 7.00 -18.51
C ALA A 226 -11.54 7.28 -18.46
N LEU A 227 -12.28 6.50 -17.67
CA LEU A 227 -13.72 6.70 -17.44
C LEU A 227 -13.98 8.02 -16.69
N PHE A 228 -13.27 8.26 -15.59
CA PHE A 228 -13.46 9.47 -14.79
C PHE A 228 -13.00 10.74 -15.53
N ALA A 229 -11.86 10.67 -16.22
CA ALA A 229 -11.34 11.76 -17.02
C ALA A 229 -12.05 11.94 -18.38
N ARG A 230 -13.00 11.05 -18.71
CA ARG A 230 -13.71 11.00 -20.01
C ARG A 230 -12.75 10.93 -21.22
N ARG A 231 -11.66 10.18 -21.09
CA ARG A 231 -10.59 10.03 -22.09
C ARG A 231 -10.66 8.67 -22.78
N ARG A 232 -11.61 8.47 -23.70
CA ARG A 232 -11.85 7.18 -24.42
C ARG A 232 -10.59 6.58 -25.07
N ARG A 233 -9.66 7.42 -25.56
CA ARG A 233 -8.38 6.93 -26.12
C ARG A 233 -7.53 6.16 -25.13
N LEU A 234 -7.58 6.51 -23.85
CA LEU A 234 -6.84 5.79 -22.79
C LEU A 234 -7.43 4.40 -22.55
N LEU A 235 -8.72 4.18 -22.80
CA LEU A 235 -9.31 2.83 -22.74
C LEU A 235 -8.69 1.91 -23.82
N ALA A 236 -8.49 2.44 -25.03
CA ALA A 236 -7.82 1.69 -26.08
C ALA A 236 -6.36 1.37 -25.72
N VAL A 237 -5.65 2.33 -25.09
CA VAL A 237 -4.28 2.11 -24.58
C VAL A 237 -4.28 1.06 -23.47
N ALA A 238 -5.21 1.12 -22.52
CA ALA A 238 -5.32 0.12 -21.46
C ALA A 238 -5.58 -1.28 -22.04
N LEU A 239 -6.49 -1.39 -23.01
CA LEU A 239 -6.78 -2.65 -23.69
C LEU A 239 -5.55 -3.17 -24.46
N ALA A 240 -4.85 -2.31 -25.17
CA ALA A 240 -3.62 -2.68 -25.89
C ALA A 240 -2.55 -3.20 -24.93
N ILE A 241 -2.32 -2.51 -23.81
CA ILE A 241 -1.38 -2.95 -22.76
C ILE A 241 -1.81 -4.31 -22.19
N ALA A 242 -3.10 -4.52 -21.93
CA ALA A 242 -3.63 -5.79 -21.45
C ALA A 242 -3.37 -6.92 -22.45
N LEU A 243 -3.66 -6.72 -23.72
CA LEU A 243 -3.47 -7.71 -24.78
C LEU A 243 -1.97 -8.03 -24.99
N ILE A 244 -1.10 -7.01 -24.99
CA ILE A 244 0.35 -7.19 -25.09
C ILE A 244 0.85 -7.95 -23.85
N GLY A 245 0.42 -7.58 -22.64
CA GLY A 245 0.80 -8.26 -21.41
C GLY A 245 0.36 -9.71 -21.37
N LEU A 246 -0.85 -10.02 -21.84
CA LEU A 246 -1.35 -11.40 -21.99
C LEU A 246 -0.54 -12.18 -23.03
N GLY A 247 -0.24 -11.56 -24.18
CA GLY A 247 0.58 -12.16 -25.21
C GLY A 247 2.00 -12.48 -24.74
N LEU A 248 2.65 -11.52 -24.10
CA LEU A 248 4.00 -11.71 -23.52
C LEU A 248 3.99 -12.78 -22.42
N ASN A 249 2.97 -12.81 -21.56
CA ASN A 249 2.85 -13.86 -20.55
C ASN A 249 2.60 -15.24 -21.15
N ALA A 250 1.86 -15.34 -22.26
CA ALA A 250 1.67 -16.59 -23.00
C ALA A 250 2.96 -17.05 -23.67
N LEU A 251 3.76 -16.13 -24.25
CA LEU A 251 5.03 -16.43 -24.90
C LEU A 251 6.14 -16.76 -23.88
N ALA A 252 6.21 -16.02 -22.79
CA ALA A 252 7.16 -16.26 -21.70
C ALA A 252 6.72 -17.43 -20.78
N GLY A 253 5.72 -18.17 -21.22
CA GLY A 253 4.96 -19.16 -20.47
C GLY A 253 5.83 -20.00 -19.52
N GLY A 254 5.79 -19.67 -18.26
CA GLY A 254 6.34 -20.46 -17.19
C GLY A 254 7.70 -20.05 -16.63
N LEU A 255 8.42 -19.07 -17.18
CA LEU A 255 9.73 -18.68 -16.61
C LEU A 255 9.66 -18.26 -15.12
N HIS A 256 8.51 -17.74 -14.69
CA HIS A 256 8.27 -17.29 -13.30
C HIS A 256 7.00 -17.91 -12.70
N HIS A 257 6.44 -18.96 -13.31
CA HIS A 257 5.22 -19.60 -12.84
C HIS A 257 5.51 -21.01 -12.32
N ASN A 258 5.24 -21.22 -11.04
CA ASN A 258 5.19 -22.55 -10.46
C ASN A 258 3.72 -22.98 -10.34
N PRO A 259 3.25 -24.08 -10.98
CA PRO A 259 1.89 -24.57 -10.82
C PRO A 259 1.49 -24.79 -9.35
N ARG A 260 2.45 -25.18 -8.51
CA ARG A 260 2.26 -25.36 -7.06
C ARG A 260 1.89 -24.08 -6.33
N ASP A 261 2.24 -22.89 -6.88
CA ASP A 261 1.85 -21.61 -6.27
C ASP A 261 0.35 -21.40 -6.27
N THR A 262 -0.36 -21.89 -7.28
CA THR A 262 -1.83 -21.79 -7.36
C THR A 262 -2.48 -22.69 -6.30
N GLU A 263 -2.00 -23.91 -6.14
CA GLU A 263 -2.50 -24.85 -5.13
C GLU A 263 -2.23 -24.34 -3.71
N ALA A 264 -1.02 -23.83 -3.47
CA ALA A 264 -0.65 -23.21 -2.20
C ALA A 264 -1.53 -22.00 -1.86
N ARG A 265 -1.85 -21.14 -2.85
CA ARG A 265 -2.77 -20.02 -2.66
C ARG A 265 -4.19 -20.47 -2.34
N LEU A 266 -4.70 -21.47 -3.03
CA LEU A 266 -6.04 -22.02 -2.74
C LEU A 266 -6.11 -22.63 -1.33
N ALA A 267 -5.05 -23.32 -0.90
CA ALA A 267 -4.96 -23.82 0.46
C ALA A 267 -4.92 -22.69 1.50
N ALA A 268 -4.15 -21.63 1.22
CA ALA A 268 -4.08 -20.43 2.05
C ALA A 268 -5.45 -19.71 2.13
N TRP A 269 -6.17 -19.58 1.00
CA TRP A 269 -7.51 -18.98 1.00
C TRP A 269 -8.51 -19.79 1.82
N ARG A 270 -8.51 -21.12 1.67
CA ARG A 270 -9.39 -22.00 2.46
C ARG A 270 -9.09 -21.89 3.95
N ALA A 271 -7.82 -21.91 4.34
CA ALA A 271 -7.44 -21.72 5.73
C ALA A 271 -7.81 -20.33 6.26
N GLY A 272 -7.66 -19.26 5.44
CA GLY A 272 -8.10 -17.91 5.80
C GLY A 272 -9.63 -17.82 6.03
N LEU A 273 -10.41 -18.45 5.15
CA LEU A 273 -11.86 -18.51 5.31
C LEU A 273 -12.25 -19.29 6.56
N THR A 274 -11.65 -20.47 6.79
CA THR A 274 -11.89 -21.27 8.00
C THR A 274 -11.49 -20.53 9.27
N THR A 275 -10.40 -19.74 9.23
CA THR A 275 -10.02 -18.89 10.36
C THR A 275 -11.10 -17.83 10.63
N PHE A 276 -11.56 -17.15 9.59
CA PHE A 276 -12.64 -16.16 9.71
C PHE A 276 -13.96 -16.77 10.21
N GLU A 277 -14.35 -17.96 9.70
CA GLU A 277 -15.55 -18.66 10.16
C GLU A 277 -15.51 -19.02 11.65
N ARG A 278 -14.32 -19.34 12.17
CA ARG A 278 -14.12 -19.67 13.60
C ARG A 278 -14.04 -18.43 14.50
N PHE A 279 -13.50 -17.32 13.97
CA PHE A 279 -13.26 -16.07 14.71
C PHE A 279 -13.84 -14.85 13.97
N PRO A 280 -15.18 -14.81 13.71
CA PRO A 280 -15.76 -13.89 12.74
C PRO A 280 -15.69 -12.41 13.16
N LEU A 281 -15.75 -12.10 14.45
CA LEU A 281 -15.89 -10.70 14.90
C LEU A 281 -14.56 -9.96 14.93
N LEU A 282 -13.54 -10.52 15.58
CA LEU A 282 -12.27 -9.86 15.86
C LEU A 282 -11.06 -10.61 15.27
N GLY A 283 -11.28 -11.75 14.61
CA GLY A 283 -10.19 -12.56 14.06
C GLY A 283 -9.30 -13.19 15.13
N VAL A 284 -8.11 -13.60 14.71
CA VAL A 284 -7.11 -14.29 15.57
C VAL A 284 -6.05 -13.35 16.13
N GLY A 285 -6.11 -12.11 15.78
CA GLY A 285 -5.10 -11.10 16.09
C GLY A 285 -4.26 -10.74 14.85
N PRO A 286 -3.84 -9.46 14.72
CA PRO A 286 -3.05 -8.99 13.60
C PRO A 286 -1.74 -9.77 13.47
N LEU A 287 -1.40 -10.16 12.23
CA LEU A 287 -0.25 -10.99 11.87
C LEU A 287 -0.27 -12.41 12.46
N ALA A 288 -1.38 -12.87 13.06
CA ALA A 288 -1.47 -14.17 13.69
C ALA A 288 -1.95 -15.29 12.76
N TYR A 289 -2.44 -14.96 11.55
CA TYR A 289 -2.89 -15.95 10.57
C TYR A 289 -1.88 -17.08 10.35
N GLY A 290 -0.59 -16.77 10.21
CA GLY A 290 0.45 -17.76 9.99
C GLY A 290 0.53 -18.83 11.07
N ARG A 291 0.22 -18.49 12.32
CA ARG A 291 0.18 -19.44 13.46
C ARG A 291 -1.00 -20.41 13.35
N THR A 292 -2.13 -19.94 12.82
CA THR A 292 -3.35 -20.75 12.65
C THR A 292 -3.32 -21.59 11.37
N TYR A 293 -2.59 -21.14 10.35
CA TYR A 293 -2.51 -21.82 9.05
C TYR A 293 -2.06 -23.27 9.16
N ALA A 294 -1.01 -23.55 9.94
CA ALA A 294 -0.48 -24.89 10.11
C ALA A 294 -1.51 -25.88 10.67
N ALA A 295 -2.40 -25.40 11.56
CA ALA A 295 -3.45 -26.19 12.18
C ALA A 295 -4.72 -26.32 11.31
N LEU A 296 -4.95 -25.36 10.40
CA LEU A 296 -6.20 -25.26 9.63
C LEU A 296 -6.06 -25.61 8.15
N ARG A 297 -4.82 -25.75 7.65
CA ARG A 297 -4.60 -26.17 6.26
C ARG A 297 -5.21 -27.54 5.98
N PRO A 298 -5.77 -27.76 4.78
CA PRO A 298 -6.23 -29.11 4.41
C PRO A 298 -5.09 -30.13 4.45
N PRO A 299 -5.31 -31.35 4.94
CA PRO A 299 -4.29 -32.39 5.03
C PRO A 299 -3.64 -32.76 3.69
N ALA A 300 -4.35 -32.55 2.59
CA ALA A 300 -3.91 -32.88 1.23
C ALA A 300 -3.30 -31.70 0.47
N ALA A 301 -2.94 -30.61 1.11
CA ALA A 301 -2.24 -29.53 0.42
C ALA A 301 -0.84 -30.03 0.01
N PRO A 302 -0.61 -30.38 -1.27
CA PRO A 302 0.68 -30.85 -1.71
C PRO A 302 1.66 -29.67 -1.66
N GLY A 303 2.73 -29.84 -1.00
CA GLY A 303 3.84 -28.92 -1.04
C GLY A 303 4.96 -29.46 -0.18
N PRO A 304 6.22 -29.31 -0.61
CA PRO A 304 7.26 -29.38 0.36
C PRO A 304 6.83 -28.36 1.40
N GLN A 305 6.61 -28.80 2.55
CA GLN A 305 6.57 -28.13 3.80
C GLN A 305 7.15 -26.71 3.74
N THR A 306 6.54 -25.82 2.93
CA THR A 306 6.67 -24.41 3.16
C THR A 306 5.94 -24.21 4.48
N PRO A 307 6.68 -24.06 5.58
CA PRO A 307 6.14 -24.35 6.89
C PRO A 307 5.01 -23.43 7.26
N VAL A 308 4.88 -22.27 6.63
CA VAL A 308 3.91 -21.25 7.04
C VAL A 308 3.57 -20.32 5.87
N ALA A 309 2.33 -20.34 5.42
CA ALA A 309 1.79 -19.19 4.70
C ALA A 309 1.52 -18.10 5.75
N PHE A 310 2.32 -17.03 5.73
CA PHE A 310 2.19 -15.92 6.70
C PHE A 310 0.91 -15.13 6.48
N ASP A 311 0.38 -15.18 5.28
CA ASP A 311 -0.81 -14.50 4.87
C ASP A 311 -1.57 -15.31 3.81
N PRO A 312 -2.88 -15.09 3.64
CA PRO A 312 -3.68 -15.85 2.69
C PRO A 312 -3.50 -15.40 1.23
N HIS A 313 -2.50 -14.60 0.89
CA HIS A 313 -2.33 -14.01 -0.45
C HIS A 313 -3.60 -13.33 -0.99
N SER A 314 -4.36 -12.73 -0.09
CA SER A 314 -5.54 -11.91 -0.36
C SER A 314 -5.75 -10.94 0.78
N MET A 315 -5.66 -9.65 0.53
CA MET A 315 -5.80 -8.61 1.56
C MET A 315 -7.16 -8.69 2.29
N PRO A 316 -8.33 -8.83 1.61
CA PRO A 316 -9.60 -8.99 2.31
C PRO A 316 -9.63 -10.20 3.25
N LEU A 317 -9.08 -11.33 2.82
CA LEU A 317 -9.02 -12.54 3.66
C LEU A 317 -8.02 -12.38 4.81
N ALA A 318 -6.89 -11.69 4.58
CA ALA A 318 -5.94 -11.39 5.65
C ALA A 318 -6.61 -10.55 6.75
N PHE A 319 -7.30 -9.47 6.38
CA PHE A 319 -8.03 -8.65 7.34
C PHE A 319 -9.17 -9.41 8.01
N ALA A 320 -9.90 -10.26 7.27
CA ALA A 320 -10.96 -11.08 7.82
C ALA A 320 -10.43 -12.11 8.84
N ALA A 321 -9.35 -12.81 8.50
CA ALA A 321 -8.73 -13.79 9.38
C ALA A 321 -8.08 -13.15 10.62
N ASP A 322 -7.29 -12.10 10.40
CA ASP A 322 -6.52 -11.45 11.46
C ASP A 322 -7.37 -10.56 12.39
N ALA A 323 -8.33 -9.80 11.83
CA ALA A 323 -9.06 -8.80 12.60
C ALA A 323 -10.60 -8.82 12.40
N GLY A 324 -11.12 -9.86 11.76
CA GLY A 324 -12.54 -10.16 11.68
C GLY A 324 -13.39 -9.15 10.90
N LEU A 325 -14.69 -9.24 11.11
CA LEU A 325 -15.70 -8.41 10.44
C LEU A 325 -15.51 -6.91 10.72
N VAL A 326 -15.05 -6.55 11.92
CA VAL A 326 -14.82 -5.14 12.30
C VAL A 326 -13.78 -4.51 11.38
N ALA A 327 -12.68 -5.21 11.08
CA ALA A 327 -11.64 -4.70 10.16
C ALA A 327 -12.14 -4.64 8.72
N VAL A 328 -12.81 -5.69 8.24
CA VAL A 328 -13.35 -5.73 6.87
C VAL A 328 -14.39 -4.63 6.65
N ALA A 329 -15.33 -4.46 7.59
CA ALA A 329 -16.35 -3.43 7.50
C ALA A 329 -15.75 -2.01 7.54
N SER A 330 -14.80 -1.78 8.47
CA SER A 330 -14.16 -0.47 8.60
C SER A 330 -13.32 -0.11 7.37
N LEU A 331 -12.58 -1.08 6.81
CA LEU A 331 -11.81 -0.88 5.58
C LEU A 331 -12.73 -0.61 4.38
N THR A 332 -13.81 -1.38 4.25
CA THR A 332 -14.81 -1.17 3.20
C THR A 332 -15.43 0.22 3.31
N ALA A 333 -15.83 0.63 4.52
CA ALA A 333 -16.36 1.96 4.77
C ALA A 333 -15.34 3.05 4.41
N TRP A 334 -14.07 2.84 4.77
CA TRP A 334 -12.98 3.75 4.42
C TRP A 334 -12.88 3.93 2.89
N TYR A 335 -12.77 2.82 2.14
CA TYR A 335 -12.70 2.87 0.68
C TYR A 335 -13.90 3.60 0.07
N VAL A 336 -15.12 3.24 0.47
CA VAL A 336 -16.35 3.82 -0.07
C VAL A 336 -16.44 5.32 0.21
N ILE A 337 -16.17 5.75 1.44
CA ILE A 337 -16.33 7.14 1.84
C ILE A 337 -15.23 8.01 1.22
N VAL A 338 -13.96 7.57 1.30
CA VAL A 338 -12.82 8.34 0.78
C VAL A 338 -12.88 8.41 -0.74
N LEU A 339 -13.12 7.29 -1.42
CA LEU A 339 -13.23 7.25 -2.88
C LEU A 339 -14.37 8.15 -3.39
N ARG A 340 -15.56 8.07 -2.77
CA ARG A 340 -16.69 8.95 -3.12
C ARG A 340 -16.35 10.43 -2.93
N ARG A 341 -15.64 10.79 -1.85
CA ARG A 341 -15.22 12.18 -1.60
C ARG A 341 -14.22 12.65 -2.64
N ILE A 342 -13.22 11.83 -2.96
CA ILE A 342 -12.21 12.16 -3.98
C ILE A 342 -12.89 12.35 -5.34
N ILE A 343 -13.74 11.42 -5.78
CA ILE A 343 -14.42 11.51 -7.09
C ILE A 343 -15.29 12.77 -7.18
N ARG A 344 -16.07 13.07 -6.13
CA ARG A 344 -16.93 14.26 -6.11
C ARG A 344 -16.11 15.55 -6.16
N ALA A 345 -15.08 15.65 -5.33
CA ALA A 345 -14.21 16.82 -5.30
C ALA A 345 -13.42 16.99 -6.61
N ALA A 346 -12.88 15.91 -7.17
CA ALA A 346 -12.19 15.95 -8.46
C ALA A 346 -13.14 16.30 -9.62
N GLY A 347 -14.41 15.89 -9.53
CA GLY A 347 -15.43 16.26 -10.52
C GLY A 347 -15.72 17.76 -10.54
N ALA A 348 -15.63 18.43 -9.40
CA ALA A 348 -15.83 19.88 -9.25
C ALA A 348 -14.56 20.71 -9.52
N ALA A 349 -13.38 20.10 -9.45
CA ALA A 349 -12.09 20.75 -9.65
C ALA A 349 -11.72 20.91 -11.13
N ALA A 350 -10.72 21.74 -11.41
CA ALA A 350 -10.13 21.93 -12.74
C ALA A 350 -8.61 21.72 -12.72
N GLY A 351 -7.99 21.66 -13.90
CA GLY A 351 -6.54 21.61 -14.03
C GLY A 351 -5.87 20.39 -13.39
N THR A 352 -4.68 20.60 -12.86
CA THR A 352 -3.83 19.57 -12.23
C THR A 352 -4.47 18.93 -10.99
N PRO A 353 -5.11 19.67 -10.06
CA PRO A 353 -5.80 19.06 -8.92
C PRO A 353 -6.85 18.02 -9.33
N ARG A 354 -7.65 18.32 -10.37
CA ARG A 354 -8.61 17.34 -10.92
C ARG A 354 -7.93 16.07 -11.40
N LEU A 355 -6.83 16.21 -12.15
CA LEU A 355 -6.09 15.07 -12.68
C LEU A 355 -5.50 14.20 -11.56
N VAL A 356 -4.91 14.82 -10.53
CA VAL A 356 -4.38 14.14 -9.34
C VAL A 356 -5.50 13.42 -8.58
N GLY A 357 -6.65 14.07 -8.39
CA GLY A 357 -7.80 13.46 -7.75
C GLY A 357 -8.27 12.20 -8.46
N PHE A 358 -8.46 12.25 -9.77
CA PHE A 358 -8.83 11.07 -10.56
C PHE A 358 -7.72 10.02 -10.63
N GLY A 359 -6.44 10.43 -10.67
CA GLY A 359 -5.30 9.53 -10.63
C GLY A 359 -5.24 8.71 -9.35
N LEU A 360 -5.42 9.36 -8.20
CA LEU A 360 -5.45 8.67 -6.91
C LEU A 360 -6.72 7.82 -6.72
N ALA A 361 -7.89 8.27 -7.23
CA ALA A 361 -9.08 7.44 -7.23
C ALA A 361 -8.88 6.14 -8.05
N ALA A 362 -8.26 6.25 -9.22
CA ALA A 362 -7.91 5.12 -10.07
C ALA A 362 -6.88 4.19 -9.40
N ALA A 363 -5.87 4.75 -8.74
CA ALA A 363 -4.87 3.99 -7.99
C ALA A 363 -5.49 3.23 -6.81
N LEU A 364 -6.46 3.83 -6.10
CA LEU A 364 -7.22 3.15 -5.05
C LEU A 364 -7.97 1.92 -5.58
N VAL A 365 -8.62 2.05 -6.73
CA VAL A 365 -9.33 0.92 -7.37
C VAL A 365 -8.32 -0.13 -7.84
N ALA A 366 -7.22 0.28 -8.47
CA ALA A 366 -6.17 -0.65 -8.87
C ALA A 366 -5.61 -1.43 -7.68
N LEU A 367 -5.35 -0.76 -6.56
CA LEU A 367 -4.84 -1.39 -5.34
C LEU A 367 -5.86 -2.34 -4.71
N LEU A 368 -7.16 -2.02 -4.79
CA LEU A 368 -8.22 -2.93 -4.32
C LEU A 368 -8.25 -4.21 -5.16
N VAL A 369 -8.09 -4.10 -6.48
CA VAL A 369 -8.01 -5.26 -7.39
C VAL A 369 -6.77 -6.08 -7.12
N ASP A 370 -5.60 -5.45 -6.99
CA ASP A 370 -4.36 -6.15 -6.67
C ASP A 370 -4.43 -6.84 -5.31
N GLY A 371 -4.93 -6.13 -4.29
CA GLY A 371 -5.08 -6.65 -2.94
C GLY A 371 -6.09 -7.80 -2.83
N ALA A 372 -7.08 -7.90 -3.72
CA ALA A 372 -8.00 -9.03 -3.72
C ALA A 372 -7.27 -10.37 -4.02
N LEU A 373 -6.17 -10.31 -4.77
CA LEU A 373 -5.43 -11.47 -5.27
C LEU A 373 -3.99 -11.57 -4.73
N ASN A 374 -3.56 -10.57 -3.98
CA ASN A 374 -2.29 -10.51 -3.28
C ASN A 374 -2.48 -9.95 -1.87
N THR A 375 -1.63 -10.33 -0.93
CA THR A 375 -1.53 -9.61 0.32
C THR A 375 -0.55 -8.45 0.15
N VAL A 376 -1.10 -7.26 0.10
CA VAL A 376 -0.35 -6.00 -0.03
C VAL A 376 -0.48 -5.21 1.27
N SER A 377 -0.12 -5.84 2.37
CA SER A 377 -0.34 -5.31 3.72
C SER A 377 0.48 -4.06 4.04
N LEU A 378 1.71 -4.00 3.54
CA LEU A 378 2.59 -2.83 3.73
C LEU A 378 2.10 -1.64 2.90
N SER A 379 1.53 -1.90 1.72
CA SER A 379 0.92 -0.85 0.89
C SER A 379 -0.36 -0.28 1.50
N PHE A 380 -0.92 -0.93 2.54
CA PHE A 380 -2.06 -0.39 3.28
C PHE A 380 -1.71 0.95 3.96
N ALA A 381 -0.48 1.15 4.39
CA ALA A 381 0.00 2.44 4.89
C ALA A 381 -0.15 3.55 3.83
N LEU A 382 0.09 3.24 2.55
CA LEU A 382 -0.14 4.17 1.44
C LEU A 382 -1.60 4.57 1.32
N VAL A 383 -2.51 3.60 1.45
CA VAL A 383 -3.95 3.84 1.39
C VAL A 383 -4.35 4.85 2.47
N LEU A 384 -3.88 4.68 3.68
CA LEU A 384 -4.24 5.54 4.82
C LEU A 384 -3.51 6.89 4.83
N GLN A 385 -2.30 6.99 4.28
CA GLN A 385 -1.50 8.22 4.29
C GLN A 385 -1.52 8.97 2.97
N VAL A 386 -1.38 8.29 1.85
CA VAL A 386 -1.22 8.94 0.54
C VAL A 386 -2.56 9.20 -0.16
N ALA A 387 -3.55 8.32 -0.02
CA ALA A 387 -4.86 8.57 -0.59
C ALA A 387 -5.51 9.88 -0.10
N PRO A 388 -5.38 10.26 1.19
CA PRO A 388 -5.81 11.57 1.69
C PRO A 388 -5.14 12.75 1.01
N LEU A 389 -3.98 12.57 0.37
CA LEU A 389 -3.33 13.60 -0.43
C LEU A 389 -4.25 14.13 -1.53
N ALA A 390 -5.08 13.26 -2.14
CA ALA A 390 -6.07 13.71 -3.11
C ALA A 390 -7.04 14.74 -2.51
N LEU A 391 -7.54 14.48 -1.29
CA LEU A 391 -8.45 15.39 -0.61
C LEU A 391 -7.76 16.70 -0.24
N ALA A 392 -6.49 16.63 0.17
CA ALA A 392 -5.69 17.81 0.50
C ALA A 392 -5.39 18.66 -0.74
N VAL A 393 -4.97 18.04 -1.86
CA VAL A 393 -4.72 18.71 -3.15
C VAL A 393 -6.00 19.39 -3.65
N LEU A 394 -7.12 18.66 -3.63
CA LEU A 394 -8.41 19.19 -4.10
C LEU A 394 -8.97 20.32 -3.22
N ARG A 395 -8.61 20.37 -1.93
CA ARG A 395 -9.03 21.41 -1.00
C ARG A 395 -8.17 22.66 -1.10
N THR A 396 -6.87 22.52 -1.39
CA THR A 396 -5.90 23.63 -1.36
C THR A 396 -5.54 24.15 -2.75
N ASP A 397 -6.05 23.49 -3.81
CA ASP A 397 -5.66 23.72 -5.21
C ASP A 397 -4.13 23.68 -5.43
N ALA A 398 -3.41 23.00 -4.52
CA ALA A 398 -1.96 22.83 -4.58
C ALA A 398 -1.63 21.46 -5.20
N PRO A 399 -0.96 21.46 -6.36
CA PRO A 399 -0.47 20.22 -6.96
C PRO A 399 0.82 19.70 -6.29
#